data_7bcc8f697b6c88d8bdd7f6ace51a27c8
#
_entry.id   7bcc8f697b6c88d8bdd7f6ace51a27c8
#
_cell.length_a   1.000
_cell.length_b   1.000
_cell.length_c   1.000
_cell.angle_alpha   90.00
_cell.angle_beta   90.00
_cell.angle_gamma   90.00
#
_symmetry.space_group_name_H-M   'P 1'
#
loop_
_entity.id
_entity.type
_entity.pdbx_description
1 polymer ?
#
loop_
_entity_poly.entity_id
_entity_poly.type
_entity_poly.pdbx_seq_one_letter_code
_entity_poly.pdbx_strand_id
1 'polypeptide(L)'
;KLSVKKMMAKPLGFFANRESGSLRKTIVDGAGETHTMLAHQLPDLAMTIVSPIVLLVFFFLFDWRLGLVSLVPMVITVLLMATMATPKSKKLREEYYEGLANLSAESVEYVRGIPVVKTFAQSVESFDRFYSLIVKLKDFVVRWSMGFKNQMSLYEAISSSTAFFLVPVAIMMITSGGDMREVLGNSVIYLLIGPVFGVFMMRSAAMQNFIYFAELALDKIDTALDYEDLTYGEATAVGEGLEFRNVSFSYGKDKVLDNVSFKVNKGETVALVGASGGGKTTIARLAARFYDADEGDIFIGGTSIKEYKKEALSQKVAFVFQMSKLFKMSLRENLLLGDPNASDEEIEQALVRAGAKEIVDNLEKGLDTVYGTKGTYFSGGEIQRLSIARAFLKNADFVILDEATAFADPENEHIIQASFKELSKDKTTLMIAHRLSTVINADRILVMENGKIVESGTHNELLTLGGVYKKLWSEYQKAVNWRIGGDYENE
;
A
#
# COMPACT_ATOMS: atom_id res chain seq x y z
N LYS A 1 14.14 -6.04 -0.46
CA LYS A 1 14.74 -5.41 -1.65
C LYS A 1 14.05 -5.85 -2.94
N LEU A 2 13.80 -7.17 -3.14
CA LEU A 2 13.11 -7.70 -4.32
C LEU A 2 11.66 -7.20 -4.40
N SER A 3 10.89 -7.23 -3.30
CA SER A 3 9.52 -6.77 -3.24
C SER A 3 9.38 -5.28 -3.58
N VAL A 4 10.31 -4.44 -3.09
CA VAL A 4 10.36 -3.01 -3.43
C VAL A 4 10.65 -2.82 -4.92
N LYS A 5 11.58 -3.60 -5.51
CA LYS A 5 11.87 -3.56 -6.94
C LYS A 5 10.65 -3.96 -7.78
N LYS A 6 9.95 -5.04 -7.40
CA LYS A 6 8.69 -5.45 -8.03
C LYS A 6 7.63 -4.36 -7.93
N MET A 7 7.46 -3.76 -6.74
CA MET A 7 6.51 -2.66 -6.54
C MET A 7 6.82 -1.45 -7.42
N MET A 8 8.08 -1.05 -7.54
CA MET A 8 8.49 0.08 -8.40
C MET A 8 8.25 -0.18 -9.90
N ALA A 9 8.18 -1.44 -10.31
CA ALA A 9 7.87 -1.81 -11.70
C ALA A 9 6.36 -1.74 -12.02
N LYS A 10 5.50 -1.75 -10.99
CA LYS A 10 4.04 -1.72 -11.19
C LYS A 10 3.57 -0.41 -11.81
N PRO A 11 2.48 -0.43 -12.60
CA PRO A 11 1.89 0.77 -13.18
C PRO A 11 1.31 1.69 -12.10
N LEU A 12 1.12 2.98 -12.44
CA LEU A 12 0.56 3.95 -11.50
C LEU A 12 -0.85 3.58 -11.03
N GLY A 13 -1.63 2.88 -11.84
CA GLY A 13 -2.94 2.34 -11.47
C GLY A 13 -2.91 1.41 -10.26
N PHE A 14 -1.82 0.67 -10.09
CA PHE A 14 -1.60 -0.15 -8.89
C PHE A 14 -1.68 0.65 -7.58
N PHE A 15 -1.18 1.89 -7.59
CA PHE A 15 -1.11 2.75 -6.41
C PHE A 15 -2.38 3.57 -6.18
N ALA A 16 -3.22 3.74 -7.20
CA ALA A 16 -4.39 4.62 -7.14
C ALA A 16 -5.45 4.18 -6.12
N ASN A 17 -5.63 2.86 -5.97
CA ASN A 17 -6.64 2.25 -5.10
C ASN A 17 -6.04 1.60 -3.85
N ARG A 18 -4.75 1.84 -3.55
CA ARG A 18 -4.05 1.21 -2.42
C ARG A 18 -3.43 2.26 -1.52
N GLU A 19 -3.71 2.15 -0.25
CA GLU A 19 -3.08 3.02 0.75
C GLU A 19 -1.58 2.71 0.86
N SER A 20 -0.75 3.73 0.68
CA SER A 20 0.72 3.61 0.78
C SER A 20 1.18 3.09 2.16
N GLY A 21 0.44 3.45 3.23
CA GLY A 21 0.69 2.96 4.58
C GLY A 21 0.48 1.45 4.71
N SER A 22 -0.59 0.92 4.11
CA SER A 22 -0.89 -0.51 4.09
C SER A 22 0.16 -1.30 3.30
N LEU A 23 0.53 -0.84 2.10
CA LEU A 23 1.58 -1.47 1.29
C LEU A 23 2.94 -1.48 2.02
N ARG A 24 3.32 -0.35 2.61
CA ARG A 24 4.55 -0.27 3.40
C ARG A 24 4.53 -1.27 4.56
N LYS A 25 3.43 -1.32 5.31
CA LYS A 25 3.27 -2.25 6.44
C LYS A 25 3.41 -3.69 5.96
N THR A 26 2.68 -4.09 4.93
CA THR A 26 2.73 -5.47 4.40
C THR A 26 4.16 -5.86 3.98
N ILE A 27 4.90 -4.98 3.29
CA ILE A 27 6.24 -5.29 2.80
C ILE A 27 7.27 -5.26 3.94
N VAL A 28 7.21 -4.27 4.84
CA VAL A 28 8.22 -4.12 5.93
C VAL A 28 7.99 -5.18 7.00
N ASP A 29 6.75 -5.36 7.46
CA ASP A 29 6.42 -6.34 8.49
C ASP A 29 6.65 -7.77 7.95
N GLY A 30 6.21 -8.06 6.71
CA GLY A 30 6.45 -9.34 6.08
C GLY A 30 7.93 -9.66 5.85
N ALA A 31 8.74 -8.66 5.50
CA ALA A 31 10.18 -8.82 5.43
C ALA A 31 10.81 -9.07 6.82
N GLY A 32 10.27 -8.43 7.87
CA GLY A 32 10.67 -8.64 9.26
C GLY A 32 10.39 -10.07 9.73
N GLU A 33 9.18 -10.58 9.49
CA GLU A 33 8.81 -11.96 9.83
C GLU A 33 9.68 -12.99 9.10
N THR A 34 9.90 -12.78 7.80
CA THR A 34 10.79 -13.65 7.00
C THR A 34 12.23 -13.58 7.51
N HIS A 35 12.72 -12.40 7.88
CA HIS A 35 14.06 -12.24 8.46
C HIS A 35 14.15 -12.97 9.80
N THR A 36 13.19 -12.82 10.68
CA THR A 36 13.14 -13.51 11.99
C THR A 36 13.20 -15.03 11.80
N MET A 37 12.43 -15.56 10.85
CA MET A 37 12.45 -16.97 10.51
C MET A 37 13.85 -17.42 10.03
N LEU A 38 14.44 -16.73 9.06
CA LEU A 38 15.71 -17.14 8.45
C LEU A 38 16.92 -16.90 9.37
N ALA A 39 16.98 -15.77 10.06
CA ALA A 39 18.14 -15.37 10.84
C ALA A 39 18.17 -16.00 12.25
N HIS A 40 17.01 -16.16 12.87
CA HIS A 40 16.92 -16.55 14.27
C HIS A 40 16.32 -17.96 14.46
N GLN A 41 15.36 -18.35 13.63
CA GLN A 41 14.67 -19.62 13.81
C GLN A 41 15.28 -20.78 13.01
N LEU A 42 16.04 -20.51 11.96
CA LEU A 42 16.70 -21.58 11.18
C LEU A 42 17.74 -22.37 11.98
N PRO A 43 18.59 -21.73 12.83
CA PRO A 43 19.45 -22.46 13.77
C PRO A 43 18.65 -23.29 14.77
N ASP A 44 17.53 -22.76 15.30
CA ASP A 44 16.66 -23.48 16.23
C ASP A 44 15.98 -24.67 15.56
N LEU A 45 15.68 -24.59 14.25
CA LEU A 45 15.18 -25.73 13.48
C LEU A 45 16.19 -26.88 13.43
N ALA A 46 17.47 -26.57 13.17
CA ALA A 46 18.53 -27.56 13.19
C ALA A 46 18.67 -28.21 14.56
N MET A 47 18.64 -27.42 15.64
CA MET A 47 18.65 -27.92 17.01
C MET A 47 17.44 -28.77 17.34
N THR A 48 16.25 -28.40 16.86
CA THR A 48 14.98 -29.12 17.08
C THR A 48 15.01 -30.50 16.43
N ILE A 49 15.69 -30.69 15.31
CA ILE A 49 15.83 -31.97 14.61
C ILE A 49 16.98 -32.79 15.18
N VAL A 50 18.14 -32.17 15.35
CA VAL A 50 19.36 -32.88 15.75
C VAL A 50 19.34 -33.30 17.24
N SER A 51 18.84 -32.42 18.12
CA SER A 51 18.88 -32.67 19.57
C SER A 51 18.08 -33.92 20.01
N PRO A 52 16.85 -34.20 19.53
CA PRO A 52 16.17 -35.44 19.87
C PRO A 52 16.92 -36.69 19.40
N ILE A 53 17.55 -36.62 18.22
CA ILE A 53 18.32 -37.76 17.66
C ILE A 53 19.56 -38.02 18.54
N VAL A 54 20.31 -36.96 18.89
CA VAL A 54 21.45 -37.07 19.78
C VAL A 54 21.03 -37.62 21.15
N LEU A 55 19.92 -37.16 21.67
CA LEU A 55 19.35 -37.60 22.93
C LEU A 55 18.96 -39.09 22.90
N LEU A 56 18.36 -39.53 21.83
CA LEU A 56 18.03 -40.95 21.61
C LEU A 56 19.28 -41.82 21.58
N VAL A 57 20.32 -41.39 20.84
CA VAL A 57 21.61 -42.11 20.83
C VAL A 57 22.20 -42.15 22.23
N PHE A 58 22.14 -41.03 22.96
CA PHE A 58 22.69 -40.91 24.31
C PHE A 58 22.03 -41.87 25.30
N PHE A 59 20.69 -42.12 25.17
CA PHE A 59 19.97 -43.05 26.03
C PHE A 59 20.43 -44.50 25.90
N PHE A 60 21.01 -44.89 24.78
CA PHE A 60 21.52 -46.26 24.58
C PHE A 60 23.03 -46.43 24.86
N LEU A 61 23.74 -45.30 25.11
CA LEU A 61 25.20 -45.35 25.35
C LEU A 61 25.59 -45.88 26.73
N PHE A 62 24.77 -45.65 27.77
CA PHE A 62 25.12 -46.02 29.15
C PHE A 62 24.48 -47.36 29.57
N ASP A 63 23.15 -47.39 29.65
CA ASP A 63 22.39 -48.59 29.95
C ASP A 63 21.11 -48.64 29.10
N TRP A 64 21.08 -49.59 28.17
CA TRP A 64 19.94 -49.68 27.25
C TRP A 64 18.60 -49.95 27.95
N ARG A 65 18.58 -50.61 29.17
CA ARG A 65 17.38 -50.91 29.95
C ARG A 65 16.80 -49.65 30.53
N LEU A 66 17.62 -48.82 31.17
CA LEU A 66 17.24 -47.51 31.69
C LEU A 66 16.85 -46.58 30.53
N GLY A 67 17.57 -46.67 29.42
CA GLY A 67 17.24 -45.93 28.18
C GLY A 67 15.87 -46.27 27.65
N LEU A 68 15.47 -47.53 27.52
CA LEU A 68 14.14 -47.96 27.11
C LEU A 68 13.05 -47.44 28.04
N VAL A 69 13.27 -47.47 29.34
CA VAL A 69 12.32 -46.93 30.33
C VAL A 69 12.15 -45.43 30.19
N SER A 70 13.22 -44.69 29.93
CA SER A 70 13.22 -43.26 29.71
C SER A 70 12.53 -42.82 28.40
N LEU A 71 12.42 -43.72 27.42
CA LEU A 71 11.62 -43.52 26.20
C LEU A 71 10.12 -43.52 26.45
N VAL A 72 9.63 -44.23 27.50
CA VAL A 72 8.18 -44.33 27.76
C VAL A 72 7.52 -42.94 27.90
N PRO A 73 7.96 -42.05 28.82
CA PRO A 73 7.36 -40.74 28.93
C PRO A 73 7.53 -39.92 27.64
N MET A 74 8.59 -40.11 26.87
CA MET A 74 8.79 -39.42 25.59
C MET A 74 7.76 -39.83 24.54
N VAL A 75 7.54 -41.13 24.37
CA VAL A 75 6.52 -41.62 23.42
C VAL A 75 5.13 -41.12 23.81
N ILE A 76 4.80 -41.17 25.11
CA ILE A 76 3.50 -40.68 25.60
C ILE A 76 3.38 -39.14 25.30
N THR A 77 4.45 -38.38 25.52
CA THR A 77 4.50 -36.95 25.25
C THR A 77 4.25 -36.67 23.77
N VAL A 78 4.91 -37.39 22.85
CA VAL A 78 4.71 -37.24 21.39
C VAL A 78 3.27 -37.58 21.00
N LEU A 79 2.70 -38.67 21.53
CA LEU A 79 1.31 -39.06 21.27
C LEU A 79 0.33 -37.98 21.77
N LEU A 80 0.54 -37.44 22.96
CA LEU A 80 -0.28 -36.34 23.47
C LEU A 80 -0.19 -35.08 22.58
N MET A 81 0.99 -34.72 22.12
CA MET A 81 1.13 -33.60 21.17
C MET A 81 0.42 -33.86 19.84
N ALA A 82 0.50 -35.10 19.34
CA ALA A 82 -0.22 -35.48 18.11
C ALA A 82 -1.74 -35.30 18.25
N THR A 83 -2.30 -35.56 19.43
CA THR A 83 -3.74 -35.32 19.69
C THR A 83 -4.12 -33.84 19.71
N MET A 84 -3.16 -32.96 19.97
CA MET A 84 -3.38 -31.51 19.95
C MET A 84 -3.23 -30.90 18.54
N ALA A 85 -2.48 -31.54 17.65
CA ALA A 85 -2.23 -31.10 16.28
C ALA A 85 -3.36 -31.55 15.34
N THR A 86 -4.57 -31.03 15.55
CA THR A 86 -5.76 -31.40 14.76
C THR A 86 -6.15 -30.29 13.77
N PRO A 87 -6.91 -30.61 12.68
CA PRO A 87 -7.47 -29.56 11.80
C PRO A 87 -8.31 -28.53 12.56
N LYS A 88 -8.97 -28.95 13.64
CA LYS A 88 -9.74 -28.06 14.51
C LYS A 88 -8.86 -27.05 15.23
N SER A 89 -7.69 -27.45 15.73
CA SER A 89 -6.75 -26.54 16.39
C SER A 89 -6.12 -25.56 15.39
N LYS A 90 -5.91 -25.97 14.14
CA LYS A 90 -5.49 -25.09 13.06
C LYS A 90 -6.54 -23.99 12.82
N LYS A 91 -7.82 -24.37 12.69
CA LYS A 91 -8.92 -23.41 12.49
C LYS A 91 -9.06 -22.44 13.68
N LEU A 92 -8.96 -22.92 14.91
CA LEU A 92 -9.00 -22.07 16.11
C LEU A 92 -7.84 -21.07 16.14
N ARG A 93 -6.68 -21.47 15.66
CA ARG A 93 -5.52 -20.57 15.54
C ARG A 93 -5.75 -19.50 14.47
N GLU A 94 -6.31 -19.85 13.33
CA GLU A 94 -6.69 -18.90 12.28
C GLU A 94 -7.71 -17.89 12.80
N GLU A 95 -8.76 -18.33 13.50
CA GLU A 95 -9.76 -17.47 14.14
C GLU A 95 -9.15 -16.52 15.19
N TYR A 96 -8.16 -17.00 15.97
CA TYR A 96 -7.42 -16.15 16.92
C TYR A 96 -6.68 -15.00 16.22
N TYR A 97 -5.94 -15.31 15.14
CA TYR A 97 -5.17 -14.30 14.45
C TYR A 97 -6.04 -13.33 13.65
N GLU A 98 -7.15 -13.80 13.10
CA GLU A 98 -8.15 -12.94 12.49
C GLU A 98 -8.77 -12.00 13.53
N GLY A 99 -9.12 -12.49 14.70
CA GLY A 99 -9.61 -11.69 15.83
C GLY A 99 -8.60 -10.63 16.27
N LEU A 100 -7.32 -10.98 16.32
CA LEU A 100 -6.24 -10.04 16.68
C LEU A 100 -6.02 -8.97 15.60
N ALA A 101 -6.12 -9.35 14.32
CA ALA A 101 -6.03 -8.41 13.20
C ALA A 101 -7.19 -7.40 13.21
N ASN A 102 -8.42 -7.88 13.44
CA ASN A 102 -9.61 -7.05 13.55
C ASN A 102 -9.52 -6.09 14.73
N LEU A 103 -9.03 -6.55 15.88
CA LEU A 103 -8.80 -5.70 17.05
C LEU A 103 -7.74 -4.61 16.76
N SER A 104 -6.67 -4.97 16.07
CA SER A 104 -5.63 -4.02 15.67
C SER A 104 -6.15 -2.95 14.70
N ALA A 105 -6.96 -3.34 13.71
CA ALA A 105 -7.57 -2.41 12.76
C ALA A 105 -8.50 -1.41 13.45
N GLU A 106 -9.39 -1.90 14.31
CA GLU A 106 -10.32 -1.06 15.08
C GLU A 106 -9.59 -0.12 16.06
N SER A 107 -8.49 -0.61 16.64
CA SER A 107 -7.61 0.19 17.51
C SER A 107 -7.04 1.41 16.80
N VAL A 108 -6.56 1.24 15.56
CA VAL A 108 -6.02 2.33 14.74
C VAL A 108 -7.12 3.31 14.36
N GLU A 109 -8.30 2.82 13.98
CA GLU A 109 -9.45 3.66 13.64
C GLU A 109 -9.92 4.46 14.84
N TYR A 110 -9.98 3.83 16.00
CA TYR A 110 -10.31 4.49 17.25
C TYR A 110 -9.34 5.65 17.58
N VAL A 111 -8.02 5.40 17.52
CA VAL A 111 -7.01 6.43 17.79
C VAL A 111 -7.12 7.60 16.79
N ARG A 112 -7.40 7.31 15.52
CA ARG A 112 -7.66 8.35 14.49
C ARG A 112 -8.92 9.16 14.78
N GLY A 113 -9.95 8.52 15.34
CA GLY A 113 -11.23 9.14 15.68
C GLY A 113 -11.23 9.93 17.00
N ILE A 114 -10.22 9.80 17.87
CA ILE A 114 -10.16 10.48 19.17
C ILE A 114 -10.42 12.00 19.08
N PRO A 115 -9.82 12.76 18.15
CA PRO A 115 -10.09 14.19 18.03
C PRO A 115 -11.59 14.49 17.79
N VAL A 116 -12.25 13.70 16.94
CA VAL A 116 -13.69 13.84 16.63
C VAL A 116 -14.52 13.53 17.85
N VAL A 117 -14.24 12.40 18.54
CA VAL A 117 -14.94 11.99 19.76
C VAL A 117 -14.83 13.08 20.85
N LYS A 118 -13.63 13.65 21.05
CA LYS A 118 -13.41 14.74 22.01
C LYS A 118 -14.11 16.04 21.62
N THR A 119 -14.09 16.41 20.34
CA THR A 119 -14.69 17.66 19.86
C THR A 119 -16.22 17.65 20.01
N PHE A 120 -16.84 16.49 19.77
CA PHE A 120 -18.29 16.35 19.86
C PHE A 120 -18.79 15.85 21.23
N ALA A 121 -17.91 15.81 22.25
CA ALA A 121 -18.21 15.36 23.62
C ALA A 121 -18.97 14.02 23.62
N GLN A 122 -18.75 13.17 22.65
CA GLN A 122 -19.36 11.85 22.55
C GLN A 122 -18.82 10.97 23.69
N SER A 123 -19.71 10.26 24.35
CA SER A 123 -19.36 9.38 25.44
C SER A 123 -18.87 8.01 24.93
N VAL A 124 -18.57 7.17 25.90
CA VAL A 124 -17.99 5.82 25.85
C VAL A 124 -18.63 4.85 24.82
N GLU A 125 -19.74 5.19 24.17
CA GLU A 125 -20.46 4.32 23.22
C GLU A 125 -19.70 4.06 21.91
N SER A 126 -18.84 4.98 21.48
CA SER A 126 -17.87 4.68 20.42
C SER A 126 -16.80 3.67 20.86
N PHE A 127 -16.67 3.43 22.17
CA PHE A 127 -15.87 2.37 22.77
C PHE A 127 -16.53 0.99 22.71
N ASP A 128 -17.86 0.91 22.63
CA ASP A 128 -18.58 -0.36 22.74
C ASP A 128 -18.17 -1.36 21.66
N ARG A 129 -17.91 -0.90 20.44
CA ARG A 129 -17.44 -1.76 19.36
C ARG A 129 -16.05 -2.30 19.66
N PHE A 130 -15.10 -1.43 20.00
CA PHE A 130 -13.73 -1.83 20.35
C PHE A 130 -13.71 -2.69 21.61
N TYR A 131 -14.44 -2.29 22.65
CA TYR A 131 -14.58 -3.07 23.88
C TYR A 131 -15.21 -4.44 23.63
N SER A 132 -16.26 -4.51 22.80
CA SER A 132 -16.91 -5.78 22.44
C SER A 132 -15.97 -6.74 21.72
N LEU A 133 -15.06 -6.22 20.86
CA LEU A 133 -14.03 -7.03 20.21
C LEU A 133 -13.02 -7.57 21.23
N ILE A 134 -12.59 -6.75 22.19
CA ILE A 134 -11.70 -7.21 23.28
C ILE A 134 -12.37 -8.33 24.08
N VAL A 135 -13.64 -8.16 24.48
CA VAL A 135 -14.38 -9.17 25.26
C VAL A 135 -14.56 -10.45 24.44
N LYS A 136 -14.95 -10.35 23.17
CA LYS A 136 -15.08 -11.52 22.26
C LYS A 136 -13.76 -12.26 22.12
N LEU A 137 -12.65 -11.57 21.88
CA LEU A 137 -11.33 -12.18 21.76
C LEU A 137 -10.91 -12.82 23.09
N LYS A 138 -11.11 -12.15 24.23
CA LYS A 138 -10.86 -12.70 25.57
C LYS A 138 -11.65 -13.99 25.78
N ASP A 139 -12.96 -13.97 25.53
CA ASP A 139 -13.83 -15.14 25.74
C ASP A 139 -13.45 -16.29 24.80
N PHE A 140 -13.03 -15.98 23.57
CA PHE A 140 -12.50 -16.96 22.65
C PHE A 140 -11.21 -17.59 23.19
N VAL A 141 -10.23 -16.78 23.62
CA VAL A 141 -8.94 -17.26 24.16
C VAL A 141 -9.14 -18.11 25.40
N VAL A 142 -10.04 -17.67 26.31
CA VAL A 142 -10.36 -18.46 27.51
C VAL A 142 -10.96 -19.82 27.15
N ARG A 143 -11.96 -19.86 26.24
CA ARG A 143 -12.56 -21.14 25.80
C ARG A 143 -11.53 -22.03 25.12
N TRP A 144 -10.67 -21.47 24.26
CA TRP A 144 -9.61 -22.20 23.57
C TRP A 144 -8.61 -22.78 24.58
N SER A 145 -8.08 -21.96 25.50
CA SER A 145 -7.13 -22.39 26.53
C SER A 145 -7.73 -23.45 27.45
N MET A 146 -8.99 -23.28 27.85
CA MET A 146 -9.69 -24.27 28.66
C MET A 146 -9.92 -25.59 27.92
N GLY A 147 -10.11 -25.55 26.58
CA GLY A 147 -10.24 -26.72 25.73
C GLY A 147 -9.01 -27.63 25.71
N PHE A 148 -7.83 -27.06 25.87
CA PHE A 148 -6.53 -27.76 25.88
C PHE A 148 -5.93 -27.96 27.28
N LYS A 149 -6.57 -27.42 28.33
CA LYS A 149 -6.03 -27.42 29.69
C LYS A 149 -5.60 -28.80 30.15
N ASN A 150 -6.45 -29.81 30.02
CA ASN A 150 -6.19 -31.17 30.54
C ASN A 150 -5.05 -31.84 29.76
N GLN A 151 -5.04 -31.71 28.42
CA GLN A 151 -3.96 -32.26 27.58
C GLN A 151 -2.63 -31.58 27.90
N MET A 152 -2.62 -30.26 28.05
CA MET A 152 -1.41 -29.53 28.38
C MET A 152 -0.88 -29.82 29.78
N SER A 153 -1.77 -29.94 30.77
CA SER A 153 -1.39 -30.33 32.12
C SER A 153 -0.83 -31.73 32.16
N LEU A 154 -1.44 -32.69 31.40
CA LEU A 154 -0.95 -34.02 31.32
C LEU A 154 0.42 -34.11 30.60
N TYR A 155 0.56 -33.35 29.49
CA TYR A 155 1.84 -33.18 28.79
C TYR A 155 2.94 -32.73 29.74
N GLU A 156 2.73 -31.65 30.49
CA GLU A 156 3.71 -31.11 31.43
C GLU A 156 4.06 -32.08 32.54
N ALA A 157 3.06 -32.73 33.10
CA ALA A 157 3.25 -33.75 34.14
C ALA A 157 4.08 -34.93 33.63
N ILE A 158 3.81 -35.47 32.45
CA ILE A 158 4.49 -36.66 31.92
C ILE A 158 5.89 -36.29 31.41
N SER A 159 6.04 -35.18 30.68
CA SER A 159 7.35 -34.74 30.16
C SER A 159 8.38 -34.50 31.26
N SER A 160 7.93 -34.04 32.43
CA SER A 160 8.78 -33.81 33.61
C SER A 160 8.94 -35.02 34.53
N SER A 161 8.19 -36.10 34.28
CA SER A 161 8.07 -37.23 35.21
C SER A 161 8.97 -38.42 34.87
N THR A 162 10.12 -38.22 34.24
CA THR A 162 11.09 -39.29 33.94
C THR A 162 11.42 -40.14 35.18
N ALA A 163 11.55 -39.51 36.35
CA ALA A 163 11.80 -40.15 37.63
C ALA A 163 10.74 -41.22 37.99
N PHE A 164 9.47 -40.94 37.69
CA PHE A 164 8.36 -41.82 38.04
C PHE A 164 8.46 -43.20 37.34
N PHE A 165 8.96 -43.23 36.14
CA PHE A 165 9.19 -44.43 35.35
C PHE A 165 10.52 -45.10 35.67
N LEU A 166 11.58 -44.31 35.88
CA LEU A 166 12.96 -44.75 36.04
C LEU A 166 13.23 -45.34 37.41
N VAL A 167 12.78 -44.70 38.50
CA VAL A 167 13.09 -45.10 39.86
C VAL A 167 12.64 -46.52 40.21
N PRO A 168 11.42 -46.97 39.90
CA PRO A 168 10.98 -48.36 40.14
C PRO A 168 11.87 -49.40 39.45
N VAL A 169 12.28 -49.12 38.21
CA VAL A 169 13.11 -50.01 37.42
C VAL A 169 14.55 -50.05 37.97
N ALA A 170 15.11 -48.89 38.36
CA ALA A 170 16.42 -48.84 39.01
C ALA A 170 16.44 -49.62 40.32
N ILE A 171 15.39 -49.53 41.15
CA ILE A 171 15.27 -50.31 42.37
C ILE A 171 15.22 -51.83 42.04
N MET A 172 14.42 -52.19 41.03
CA MET A 172 14.33 -53.61 40.61
C MET A 172 15.69 -54.13 40.11
N MET A 173 16.43 -53.34 39.35
CA MET A 173 17.76 -53.73 38.89
C MET A 173 18.74 -53.95 40.03
N ILE A 174 18.75 -53.09 41.03
CA ILE A 174 19.61 -53.21 42.22
C ILE A 174 19.20 -54.46 43.04
N THR A 175 17.94 -54.69 43.27
CA THR A 175 17.43 -55.84 44.03
C THR A 175 17.66 -57.16 43.32
N SER A 176 17.79 -57.14 41.99
CA SER A 176 18.10 -58.32 41.16
C SER A 176 19.58 -58.59 41.01
N GLY A 177 20.45 -57.94 41.78
CA GLY A 177 21.88 -58.17 41.83
C GLY A 177 22.74 -57.27 40.94
N GLY A 178 22.20 -56.18 40.39
CA GLY A 178 22.98 -55.18 39.67
C GLY A 178 23.90 -54.35 40.59
N ASP A 179 25.01 -53.84 40.03
CA ASP A 179 25.89 -52.93 40.78
C ASP A 179 25.17 -51.64 41.14
N MET A 180 25.01 -51.40 42.43
CA MET A 180 24.29 -50.24 42.98
C MET A 180 24.91 -48.92 42.51
N ARG A 181 26.23 -48.82 42.41
CA ARG A 181 26.93 -47.58 42.02
C ARG A 181 26.69 -47.27 40.54
N GLU A 182 26.78 -48.29 39.71
CA GLU A 182 26.53 -48.16 38.26
C GLU A 182 25.08 -47.77 37.95
N VAL A 183 24.12 -48.51 38.56
CA VAL A 183 22.69 -48.26 38.34
C VAL A 183 22.30 -46.89 38.86
N LEU A 184 22.74 -46.45 40.02
CA LEU A 184 22.48 -45.09 40.55
C LEU A 184 23.12 -44.01 39.69
N GLY A 185 24.39 -44.18 39.29
CA GLY A 185 25.11 -43.24 38.45
C GLY A 185 24.40 -43.02 37.11
N ASN A 186 24.03 -44.12 36.45
CA ASN A 186 23.28 -44.05 35.18
C ASN A 186 21.90 -43.42 35.40
N SER A 187 21.18 -43.78 36.47
CA SER A 187 19.85 -43.22 36.77
C SER A 187 19.91 -41.71 36.96
N VAL A 188 20.93 -41.15 37.62
CA VAL A 188 21.09 -39.69 37.76
C VAL A 188 21.24 -39.03 36.41
N ILE A 189 22.01 -39.62 35.48
CA ILE A 189 22.20 -39.07 34.12
C ILE A 189 20.83 -39.06 33.40
N TYR A 190 20.06 -40.12 33.43
CA TYR A 190 18.75 -40.17 32.77
C TYR A 190 17.72 -39.26 33.44
N LEU A 191 17.77 -39.04 34.76
CA LEU A 191 16.93 -38.06 35.45
C LEU A 191 17.21 -36.61 35.05
N LEU A 192 18.47 -36.26 34.76
CA LEU A 192 18.84 -34.94 34.32
C LEU A 192 18.51 -34.70 32.84
N ILE A 193 18.65 -35.74 32.02
CA ILE A 193 18.49 -35.57 30.54
C ILE A 193 17.05 -35.78 30.10
N GLY A 194 16.30 -36.66 30.76
CA GLY A 194 14.92 -37.02 30.38
C GLY A 194 13.98 -35.82 30.19
N PRO A 195 13.89 -34.88 31.13
CA PRO A 195 13.01 -33.69 30.98
C PRO A 195 13.39 -32.76 29.82
N VAL A 196 14.65 -32.81 29.37
CA VAL A 196 15.13 -31.98 28.25
C VAL A 196 14.40 -32.29 26.94
N PHE A 197 13.93 -33.55 26.77
CA PHE A 197 13.13 -33.92 25.62
C PHE A 197 11.81 -33.12 25.53
N GLY A 198 11.12 -32.93 26.66
CA GLY A 198 9.90 -32.11 26.70
C GLY A 198 10.16 -30.67 26.22
N VAL A 199 11.30 -30.09 26.61
CA VAL A 199 11.69 -28.74 26.16
C VAL A 199 11.88 -28.72 24.63
N PHE A 200 12.52 -29.72 24.05
CA PHE A 200 12.69 -29.79 22.60
C PHE A 200 11.35 -29.95 21.87
N MET A 201 10.44 -30.75 22.39
CA MET A 201 9.10 -30.90 21.81
C MET A 201 8.30 -29.59 21.85
N MET A 202 8.36 -28.85 22.94
CA MET A 202 7.73 -27.53 23.03
C MET A 202 8.34 -26.52 22.05
N ARG A 203 9.64 -26.50 21.89
CA ARG A 203 10.33 -25.69 20.89
C ARG A 203 9.91 -26.07 19.46
N SER A 204 9.78 -27.37 19.17
CA SER A 204 9.28 -27.85 17.88
C SER A 204 7.87 -27.34 17.58
N ALA A 205 6.99 -27.33 18.57
CA ALA A 205 5.64 -26.81 18.42
C ALA A 205 5.64 -25.28 18.18
N ALA A 206 6.49 -24.53 18.88
CA ALA A 206 6.68 -23.10 18.65
C ALA A 206 7.22 -22.80 17.25
N MET A 207 8.16 -23.63 16.76
CA MET A 207 8.74 -23.50 15.41
C MET A 207 7.71 -23.59 14.29
N GLN A 208 6.72 -24.45 14.41
CA GLN A 208 5.62 -24.53 13.43
C GLN A 208 4.86 -23.20 13.30
N ASN A 209 4.75 -22.44 14.38
CA ASN A 209 4.11 -21.14 14.32
C ASN A 209 4.97 -20.12 13.54
N PHE A 210 6.28 -20.12 13.72
CA PHE A 210 7.18 -19.23 12.98
C PHE A 210 7.19 -19.53 11.47
N ILE A 211 7.18 -20.80 11.09
CA ILE A 211 7.04 -21.22 9.68
C ILE A 211 5.72 -20.72 9.12
N TYR A 212 4.61 -20.95 9.82
CA TYR A 212 3.29 -20.49 9.41
C TYR A 212 3.23 -18.97 9.22
N PHE A 213 3.81 -18.17 10.12
CA PHE A 213 3.85 -16.71 9.98
C PHE A 213 4.71 -16.26 8.81
N ALA A 214 5.84 -16.88 8.58
CA ALA A 214 6.68 -16.56 7.45
C ALA A 214 5.97 -16.87 6.12
N GLU A 215 5.27 -18.01 6.01
CA GLU A 215 4.46 -18.36 4.86
C GLU A 215 3.31 -17.37 4.65
N LEU A 216 2.56 -17.04 5.70
CA LEU A 216 1.47 -16.06 5.65
C LEU A 216 1.96 -14.67 5.26
N ALA A 217 3.14 -14.27 5.74
CA ALA A 217 3.75 -12.99 5.40
C ALA A 217 4.17 -12.93 3.93
N LEU A 218 4.74 -14.02 3.39
CA LEU A 218 5.09 -14.12 1.97
C LEU A 218 3.84 -14.11 1.09
N ASP A 219 2.81 -14.87 1.44
CA ASP A 219 1.53 -14.91 0.73
C ASP A 219 0.87 -13.52 0.70
N LYS A 220 0.86 -12.80 1.82
CA LYS A 220 0.38 -11.41 1.88
C LYS A 220 1.18 -10.47 0.99
N ILE A 221 2.51 -10.62 0.92
CA ILE A 221 3.35 -9.82 0.04
C ILE A 221 3.04 -10.14 -1.43
N ASP A 222 2.95 -11.42 -1.78
CA ASP A 222 2.67 -11.84 -3.16
C ASP A 222 1.25 -11.39 -3.58
N THR A 223 0.24 -11.59 -2.74
CA THR A 223 -1.13 -11.08 -2.98
C THR A 223 -1.16 -9.55 -3.08
N ALA A 224 -0.41 -8.84 -2.23
CA ALA A 224 -0.33 -7.38 -2.30
C ALA A 224 0.35 -6.88 -3.58
N LEU A 225 1.28 -7.66 -4.14
CA LEU A 225 1.98 -7.36 -5.38
C LEU A 225 1.34 -8.01 -6.61
N ASP A 226 0.29 -8.80 -6.42
CA ASP A 226 -0.48 -9.40 -7.51
C ASP A 226 -1.33 -8.31 -8.17
N TYR A 227 -0.88 -7.88 -9.33
CA TYR A 227 -1.49 -6.88 -10.17
C TYR A 227 -0.95 -7.05 -11.59
N GLU A 228 -1.81 -6.96 -12.56
CA GLU A 228 -1.45 -7.10 -13.96
C GLU A 228 -0.44 -6.02 -14.38
N ASP A 229 0.70 -6.45 -14.91
CA ASP A 229 1.73 -5.53 -15.37
C ASP A 229 1.38 -5.05 -16.78
N LEU A 230 1.58 -3.76 -17.04
CA LEU A 230 1.42 -3.23 -18.39
C LEU A 230 2.54 -3.77 -19.29
N THR A 231 2.16 -4.34 -20.42
CA THR A 231 3.09 -4.75 -21.47
C THR A 231 3.46 -3.54 -22.32
N TYR A 232 4.75 -3.33 -22.57
CA TYR A 232 5.27 -2.25 -23.41
C TYR A 232 5.88 -2.81 -24.67
N GLY A 233 5.74 -2.09 -25.79
CA GLY A 233 6.37 -2.41 -27.04
C GLY A 233 7.80 -1.85 -27.16
N GLU A 234 8.29 -1.74 -28.39
CA GLU A 234 9.67 -1.31 -28.69
C GLU A 234 9.75 0.04 -29.41
N ALA A 235 8.62 0.68 -29.73
CA ALA A 235 8.61 1.95 -30.44
C ALA A 235 9.23 3.07 -29.57
N THR A 236 10.16 3.82 -30.13
CA THR A 236 10.89 4.91 -29.45
C THR A 236 10.52 6.28 -30.00
N ALA A 237 10.14 6.38 -31.29
CA ALA A 237 9.70 7.64 -31.89
C ALA A 237 8.23 7.87 -31.54
N VAL A 238 7.95 8.87 -30.70
CA VAL A 238 6.59 9.25 -30.32
C VAL A 238 6.16 10.41 -31.22
N GLY A 239 5.09 10.19 -32.00
CA GLY A 239 4.46 11.22 -32.83
C GLY A 239 3.67 12.23 -31.97
N GLU A 240 2.94 13.12 -32.63
CA GLU A 240 2.19 14.19 -32.01
C GLU A 240 0.68 13.99 -32.17
N GLY A 241 -0.11 14.57 -31.24
CA GLY A 241 -1.55 14.40 -31.18
C GLY A 241 -1.97 13.14 -30.39
N LEU A 242 -3.15 13.19 -29.80
CA LEU A 242 -3.76 12.13 -29.02
C LEU A 242 -5.08 11.72 -29.64
N GLU A 243 -5.36 10.42 -29.73
CA GLU A 243 -6.63 9.92 -30.26
C GLU A 243 -7.14 8.76 -29.43
N PHE A 244 -8.38 8.86 -28.99
CA PHE A 244 -9.14 7.77 -28.37
C PHE A 244 -10.08 7.18 -29.41
N ARG A 245 -10.08 5.85 -29.55
CA ARG A 245 -10.96 5.12 -30.49
C ARG A 245 -11.79 4.09 -29.74
N ASN A 246 -13.08 4.36 -29.59
CA ASN A 246 -14.07 3.46 -28.97
C ASN A 246 -13.63 2.93 -27.59
N VAL A 247 -13.05 3.80 -26.77
CA VAL A 247 -12.46 3.42 -25.48
C VAL A 247 -13.54 3.21 -24.44
N SER A 248 -13.58 2.00 -23.87
CA SER A 248 -14.35 1.66 -22.67
C SER A 248 -13.39 1.29 -21.53
N PHE A 249 -13.77 1.63 -20.29
CA PHE A 249 -12.94 1.34 -19.14
C PHE A 249 -13.74 1.22 -17.84
N SER A 250 -13.34 0.28 -16.98
CA SER A 250 -13.94 0.02 -15.68
C SER A 250 -12.87 -0.04 -14.56
N TYR A 251 -13.20 0.49 -13.38
CA TYR A 251 -12.44 0.19 -12.18
C TYR A 251 -13.05 -1.04 -11.50
N GLY A 252 -12.48 -2.21 -11.79
CA GLY A 252 -13.05 -3.48 -11.34
C GLY A 252 -14.39 -3.77 -12.00
N LYS A 253 -15.50 -3.67 -11.25
CA LYS A 253 -16.86 -3.92 -11.78
C LYS A 253 -17.58 -2.66 -12.24
N ASP A 254 -17.09 -1.48 -11.90
CA ASP A 254 -17.76 -0.21 -12.14
C ASP A 254 -17.28 0.38 -13.47
N LYS A 255 -18.13 0.31 -14.51
CA LYS A 255 -17.87 0.92 -15.82
C LYS A 255 -17.89 2.44 -15.68
N VAL A 256 -16.79 3.10 -16.08
CA VAL A 256 -16.59 4.55 -15.95
C VAL A 256 -16.57 5.25 -17.30
N LEU A 257 -16.04 4.59 -18.33
CA LEU A 257 -16.06 5.10 -19.72
C LEU A 257 -16.78 4.09 -20.60
N ASP A 258 -17.64 4.60 -21.50
CA ASP A 258 -18.43 3.80 -22.42
C ASP A 258 -18.29 4.34 -23.86
N ASN A 259 -17.49 3.65 -24.66
CA ASN A 259 -17.28 3.91 -26.08
C ASN A 259 -16.86 5.36 -26.39
N VAL A 260 -15.86 5.87 -25.66
CA VAL A 260 -15.37 7.25 -25.82
C VAL A 260 -14.44 7.35 -27.01
N SER A 261 -14.71 8.29 -27.93
CA SER A 261 -13.88 8.58 -29.10
C SER A 261 -13.69 10.07 -29.26
N PHE A 262 -12.45 10.54 -29.35
CA PHE A 262 -12.08 11.92 -29.66
C PHE A 262 -10.63 11.98 -30.10
N LYS A 263 -10.26 13.13 -30.67
CA LYS A 263 -8.88 13.40 -31.10
C LYS A 263 -8.45 14.76 -30.59
N VAL A 264 -7.20 14.88 -30.17
CA VAL A 264 -6.53 16.15 -29.84
C VAL A 264 -5.42 16.35 -30.88
N ASN A 265 -5.48 17.40 -31.66
CA ASN A 265 -4.48 17.66 -32.68
C ASN A 265 -3.20 18.24 -32.07
N LYS A 266 -2.10 18.23 -32.83
CA LYS A 266 -0.86 18.89 -32.42
C LYS A 266 -1.11 20.33 -32.05
N GLY A 267 -0.62 20.76 -30.88
CA GLY A 267 -0.73 22.12 -30.38
C GLY A 267 -2.16 22.56 -29.97
N GLU A 268 -3.15 21.67 -30.02
CA GLU A 268 -4.51 21.93 -29.60
C GLU A 268 -4.64 21.78 -28.09
N THR A 269 -5.33 22.71 -27.44
CA THR A 269 -5.76 22.62 -26.05
C THR A 269 -7.21 22.17 -25.99
N VAL A 270 -7.44 20.92 -25.52
CA VAL A 270 -8.77 20.35 -25.33
C VAL A 270 -9.09 20.28 -23.83
N ALA A 271 -10.24 20.85 -23.45
CA ALA A 271 -10.74 20.83 -22.08
C ALA A 271 -11.86 19.80 -21.89
N LEU A 272 -11.77 18.99 -20.83
CA LEU A 272 -12.80 18.08 -20.37
C LEU A 272 -13.62 18.72 -19.27
N VAL A 273 -14.93 18.87 -19.46
CA VAL A 273 -15.87 19.41 -18.48
C VAL A 273 -17.03 18.44 -18.23
N GLY A 274 -17.76 18.60 -17.13
CA GLY A 274 -18.89 17.76 -16.78
C GLY A 274 -18.97 17.52 -15.27
N ALA A 275 -20.02 16.83 -14.84
CA ALA A 275 -20.25 16.51 -13.43
C ALA A 275 -19.09 15.70 -12.80
N SER A 276 -18.99 15.77 -11.47
CA SER A 276 -18.05 14.91 -10.73
C SER A 276 -18.42 13.44 -10.96
N GLY A 277 -17.41 12.58 -11.13
CA GLY A 277 -17.65 11.16 -11.47
C GLY A 277 -17.92 10.88 -12.95
N GLY A 278 -18.00 11.89 -13.83
CA GLY A 278 -18.27 11.73 -15.27
C GLY A 278 -17.14 11.06 -16.09
N GLY A 279 -16.01 10.65 -15.48
CA GLY A 279 -14.93 9.94 -16.18
C GLY A 279 -13.76 10.82 -16.66
N LYS A 280 -13.78 12.14 -16.42
CA LYS A 280 -12.73 13.08 -16.87
C LYS A 280 -11.32 12.70 -16.45
N THR A 281 -11.10 12.48 -15.15
CA THR A 281 -9.80 12.06 -14.60
C THR A 281 -9.39 10.69 -15.12
N THR A 282 -10.35 9.81 -15.42
CA THR A 282 -10.09 8.49 -16.01
C THR A 282 -9.52 8.62 -17.42
N ILE A 283 -10.05 9.53 -18.25
CA ILE A 283 -9.49 9.82 -19.59
C ILE A 283 -8.03 10.29 -19.47
N ALA A 284 -7.74 11.21 -18.55
CA ALA A 284 -6.38 11.70 -18.34
C ALA A 284 -5.42 10.59 -17.89
N ARG A 285 -5.87 9.71 -16.98
CA ARG A 285 -5.07 8.57 -16.51
C ARG A 285 -4.82 7.53 -17.61
N LEU A 286 -5.81 7.30 -18.47
CA LEU A 286 -5.64 6.42 -19.64
C LEU A 286 -4.72 7.05 -20.67
N ALA A 287 -4.83 8.35 -20.95
CA ALA A 287 -3.93 9.07 -21.86
C ALA A 287 -2.47 9.02 -21.40
N ALA A 288 -2.23 9.06 -20.07
CA ALA A 288 -0.90 8.88 -19.48
C ALA A 288 -0.48 7.40 -19.31
N ARG A 289 -1.34 6.47 -19.73
CA ARG A 289 -1.15 5.02 -19.57
C ARG A 289 -0.87 4.58 -18.14
N PHE A 290 -1.68 5.10 -17.18
CA PHE A 290 -1.70 4.56 -15.82
C PHE A 290 -2.47 3.25 -15.75
N TYR A 291 -3.34 3.02 -16.72
CA TYR A 291 -4.14 1.82 -16.99
C TYR A 291 -4.18 1.59 -18.49
N ASP A 292 -4.43 0.36 -18.91
CA ASP A 292 -4.85 0.07 -20.27
C ASP A 292 -6.39 0.09 -20.35
N ALA A 293 -6.95 0.41 -21.52
CA ALA A 293 -8.38 0.36 -21.77
C ALA A 293 -8.87 -1.09 -21.82
N ASP A 294 -10.11 -1.34 -21.35
CA ASP A 294 -10.77 -2.65 -21.44
C ASP A 294 -11.12 -2.95 -22.91
N GLU A 295 -11.64 -1.93 -23.62
CA GLU A 295 -12.00 -2.00 -25.04
C GLU A 295 -11.53 -0.74 -25.76
N GLY A 296 -11.30 -0.87 -27.08
CA GLY A 296 -10.78 0.20 -27.90
C GLY A 296 -9.29 0.40 -27.72
N ASP A 297 -8.76 1.48 -28.27
CA ASP A 297 -7.34 1.79 -28.19
C ASP A 297 -7.06 3.29 -28.16
N ILE A 298 -5.88 3.67 -27.65
CA ILE A 298 -5.43 5.04 -27.51
C ILE A 298 -4.14 5.19 -28.31
N PHE A 299 -4.08 6.25 -29.10
CA PHE A 299 -2.96 6.51 -30.01
C PHE A 299 -2.31 7.86 -29.68
N ILE A 300 -1.00 7.91 -29.75
CA ILE A 300 -0.22 9.14 -29.80
C ILE A 300 0.55 9.15 -31.10
N GLY A 301 0.39 10.22 -31.91
CA GLY A 301 1.01 10.31 -33.22
C GLY A 301 0.67 9.15 -34.18
N GLY A 302 -0.51 8.56 -34.04
CA GLY A 302 -0.97 7.45 -34.88
C GLY A 302 -0.50 6.06 -34.46
N THR A 303 0.37 5.94 -33.45
CA THR A 303 0.84 4.66 -32.89
C THR A 303 0.13 4.39 -31.55
N SER A 304 -0.30 3.14 -31.33
CA SER A 304 -0.92 2.75 -30.06
C SER A 304 0.03 2.98 -28.88
N ILE A 305 -0.49 3.52 -27.77
CA ILE A 305 0.31 3.74 -26.57
C ILE A 305 0.91 2.45 -26.00
N LYS A 306 0.36 1.29 -26.37
CA LYS A 306 0.85 -0.04 -25.97
C LYS A 306 2.13 -0.44 -26.69
N GLU A 307 2.36 0.11 -27.89
CA GLU A 307 3.52 -0.21 -28.70
C GLU A 307 4.78 0.57 -28.33
N TYR A 308 4.65 1.62 -27.54
CA TYR A 308 5.80 2.42 -27.12
C TYR A 308 6.60 1.76 -26.00
N LYS A 309 7.93 2.02 -25.99
CA LYS A 309 8.76 1.81 -24.80
C LYS A 309 8.28 2.69 -23.66
N LYS A 310 8.32 2.17 -22.43
CA LYS A 310 7.89 2.88 -21.22
C LYS A 310 8.59 4.24 -21.08
N GLU A 311 9.90 4.25 -21.30
CA GLU A 311 10.73 5.44 -21.17
C GLU A 311 10.37 6.51 -22.22
N ALA A 312 10.17 6.07 -23.46
CA ALA A 312 9.81 6.95 -24.58
C ALA A 312 8.45 7.63 -24.34
N LEU A 313 7.44 6.86 -23.95
CA LEU A 313 6.12 7.39 -23.61
C LEU A 313 6.18 8.33 -22.40
N SER A 314 6.91 7.91 -21.35
CA SER A 314 7.05 8.71 -20.14
C SER A 314 7.73 10.06 -20.40
N GLN A 315 8.73 10.14 -21.29
CA GLN A 315 9.39 11.39 -21.63
C GLN A 315 8.46 12.38 -22.37
N LYS A 316 7.54 11.86 -23.18
CA LYS A 316 6.64 12.66 -24.04
C LYS A 316 5.39 13.19 -23.33
N VAL A 317 5.03 12.65 -22.17
CA VAL A 317 3.83 13.03 -21.45
C VAL A 317 4.18 13.69 -20.10
N ALA A 318 3.83 14.94 -19.91
CA ALA A 318 3.88 15.61 -18.60
C ALA A 318 2.48 15.58 -17.96
N PHE A 319 2.39 15.11 -16.73
CA PHE A 319 1.15 15.07 -15.97
C PHE A 319 1.27 15.96 -14.73
N VAL A 320 0.42 16.98 -14.65
CA VAL A 320 0.27 17.82 -13.46
C VAL A 320 -0.95 17.34 -12.68
N PHE A 321 -0.70 16.74 -11.53
CA PHE A 321 -1.76 16.17 -10.69
C PHE A 321 -2.53 17.23 -9.92
N GLN A 322 -3.80 16.97 -9.64
CA GLN A 322 -4.65 17.78 -8.75
C GLN A 322 -4.02 17.96 -7.36
N MET A 323 -3.52 16.88 -6.77
CA MET A 323 -2.80 16.89 -5.50
C MET A 323 -1.32 16.59 -5.74
N SER A 324 -0.58 17.63 -6.06
CA SER A 324 0.86 17.54 -6.23
C SER A 324 1.57 17.26 -4.90
N LYS A 325 2.68 16.52 -4.97
CA LYS A 325 3.49 16.17 -3.79
C LYS A 325 4.97 16.46 -4.03
N LEU A 326 5.63 16.90 -2.97
CA LEU A 326 7.09 16.96 -2.91
C LEU A 326 7.62 15.79 -2.07
N PHE A 327 8.79 15.31 -2.44
CA PHE A 327 9.51 14.29 -1.67
C PHE A 327 10.35 14.96 -0.57
N LYS A 328 10.63 14.21 0.52
CA LYS A 328 11.51 14.66 1.61
C LYS A 328 12.98 14.66 1.17
N MET A 329 13.31 15.56 0.28
CA MET A 329 14.63 15.83 -0.26
C MET A 329 14.72 17.32 -0.59
N SER A 330 15.87 17.83 -1.06
CA SER A 330 16.01 19.25 -1.40
C SER A 330 15.03 19.68 -2.50
N LEU A 331 14.75 20.98 -2.61
CA LEU A 331 13.94 21.51 -3.71
C LEU A 331 14.61 21.26 -5.06
N ARG A 332 15.94 21.40 -5.12
CA ARG A 332 16.75 21.05 -6.28
C ARG A 332 16.48 19.64 -6.76
N GLU A 333 16.65 18.64 -5.87
CA GLU A 333 16.39 17.23 -6.21
C GLU A 333 14.93 17.01 -6.62
N ASN A 334 13.98 17.69 -5.97
CA ASN A 334 12.57 17.64 -6.36
C ASN A 334 12.34 18.17 -7.77
N LEU A 335 13.00 19.25 -8.18
CA LEU A 335 12.86 19.85 -9.52
C LEU A 335 13.55 18.98 -10.59
N LEU A 336 14.72 18.45 -10.29
CA LEU A 336 15.47 17.54 -11.17
C LEU A 336 14.76 16.21 -11.46
N LEU A 337 13.64 15.90 -10.78
CA LEU A 337 12.75 14.80 -11.21
C LEU A 337 12.09 15.08 -12.57
N GLY A 338 12.01 16.35 -12.99
CA GLY A 338 11.54 16.73 -14.32
C GLY A 338 12.57 16.43 -15.40
N ASP A 339 13.81 16.90 -15.19
CA ASP A 339 14.98 16.58 -15.99
C ASP A 339 16.21 16.46 -15.07
N PRO A 340 16.81 15.27 -14.94
CA PRO A 340 17.98 15.04 -14.10
C PRO A 340 19.24 15.82 -14.56
N ASN A 341 19.29 16.29 -15.79
CA ASN A 341 20.44 16.99 -16.37
C ASN A 341 20.23 18.51 -16.46
N ALA A 342 19.11 19.05 -15.96
CA ALA A 342 18.82 20.47 -16.03
C ALA A 342 19.88 21.30 -15.29
N SER A 343 20.35 22.37 -15.94
CA SER A 343 21.25 23.35 -15.35
C SER A 343 20.55 24.25 -14.32
N ASP A 344 21.31 24.95 -13.51
CA ASP A 344 20.76 25.92 -12.55
C ASP A 344 19.98 27.03 -13.23
N GLU A 345 20.43 27.48 -14.42
CA GLU A 345 19.75 28.48 -15.24
C GLU A 345 18.39 27.97 -15.74
N GLU A 346 18.30 26.72 -16.17
CA GLU A 346 17.04 26.08 -16.60
C GLU A 346 16.08 25.91 -15.43
N ILE A 347 16.58 25.52 -14.25
CA ILE A 347 15.78 25.44 -13.03
C ILE A 347 15.23 26.84 -12.67
N GLU A 348 16.04 27.88 -12.73
CA GLU A 348 15.61 29.25 -12.43
C GLU A 348 14.53 29.71 -13.42
N GLN A 349 14.73 29.50 -14.71
CA GLN A 349 13.74 29.85 -15.75
C GLN A 349 12.40 29.07 -15.51
N ALA A 350 12.47 27.80 -15.18
CA ALA A 350 11.29 27.00 -14.88
C ALA A 350 10.54 27.52 -13.64
N LEU A 351 11.26 27.95 -12.61
CA LEU A 351 10.67 28.57 -11.42
C LEU A 351 9.99 29.90 -11.73
N VAL A 352 10.61 30.75 -12.55
CA VAL A 352 10.02 32.03 -12.98
C VAL A 352 8.74 31.80 -13.77
N ARG A 353 8.77 30.89 -14.77
CA ARG A 353 7.59 30.54 -15.59
C ARG A 353 6.46 29.92 -14.78
N ALA A 354 6.78 29.19 -13.72
CA ALA A 354 5.81 28.59 -12.80
C ALA A 354 5.32 29.56 -11.71
N GLY A 355 5.82 30.81 -11.66
CA GLY A 355 5.53 31.73 -10.56
C GLY A 355 6.01 31.24 -9.21
N ALA A 356 7.05 30.40 -9.18
CA ALA A 356 7.56 29.76 -7.97
C ALA A 356 8.92 30.34 -7.49
N LYS A 357 9.49 31.31 -8.19
CA LYS A 357 10.79 31.90 -7.86
C LYS A 357 10.83 32.47 -6.44
N GLU A 358 9.84 33.28 -6.07
CA GLU A 358 9.76 33.90 -4.74
C GLU A 358 9.71 32.87 -3.60
N ILE A 359 9.11 31.69 -3.84
CA ILE A 359 9.05 30.63 -2.84
C ILE A 359 10.47 30.19 -2.46
N VAL A 360 11.35 30.08 -3.46
CA VAL A 360 12.74 29.64 -3.27
C VAL A 360 13.61 30.77 -2.72
N ASP A 361 13.42 32.00 -3.22
CA ASP A 361 14.21 33.17 -2.81
C ASP A 361 13.97 33.55 -1.33
N ASN A 362 12.79 33.28 -0.80
CA ASN A 362 12.44 33.51 0.61
C ASN A 362 13.00 32.42 1.57
N LEU A 363 13.67 31.38 1.07
CA LEU A 363 14.25 30.33 1.88
C LEU A 363 15.74 30.62 2.17
N GLU A 364 16.14 30.41 3.42
CA GLU A 364 17.53 30.64 3.87
C GLU A 364 18.57 29.85 3.04
N LYS A 365 18.18 28.62 2.59
CA LYS A 365 19.05 27.75 1.79
C LYS A 365 18.61 27.63 0.33
N GLY A 366 17.68 28.47 -0.12
CA GLY A 366 17.18 28.44 -1.49
C GLY A 366 16.81 27.03 -1.96
N LEU A 367 17.35 26.61 -3.10
CA LEU A 367 17.13 25.28 -3.70
C LEU A 367 17.60 24.11 -2.85
N ASP A 368 18.55 24.30 -1.93
CA ASP A 368 19.10 23.24 -1.08
C ASP A 368 18.26 23.02 0.20
N THR A 369 17.14 23.73 0.32
CA THR A 369 16.19 23.54 1.41
C THR A 369 15.49 22.18 1.29
N VAL A 370 15.54 21.37 2.36
CA VAL A 370 14.93 20.04 2.40
C VAL A 370 13.48 20.13 2.89
N TYR A 371 12.53 19.71 2.03
CA TYR A 371 11.10 19.70 2.34
C TYR A 371 10.75 18.72 3.46
N GLY A 372 9.82 19.13 4.33
CA GLY A 372 9.28 18.28 5.39
C GLY A 372 10.24 18.05 6.56
N THR A 373 11.28 18.90 6.71
CA THR A 373 12.21 18.88 7.83
C THR A 373 12.21 20.23 8.55
N LYS A 374 12.46 20.23 9.86
CA LYS A 374 12.61 21.46 10.69
C LYS A 374 11.49 22.51 10.52
N GLY A 375 10.26 22.08 10.24
CA GLY A 375 9.14 23.00 10.05
C GLY A 375 9.03 23.61 8.66
N THR A 376 9.83 23.21 7.69
CA THR A 376 9.73 23.67 6.30
C THR A 376 8.56 22.96 5.61
N TYR A 377 7.43 23.65 5.56
CA TYR A 377 6.21 23.21 4.87
C TYR A 377 5.76 24.30 3.92
N PHE A 378 5.20 23.88 2.80
CA PHE A 378 4.63 24.76 1.79
C PHE A 378 3.12 24.65 1.77
N SER A 379 2.43 25.72 1.40
CA SER A 379 1.00 25.71 1.12
C SER A 379 0.68 24.83 -0.09
N GLY A 380 -0.58 24.45 -0.26
CA GLY A 380 -1.02 23.67 -1.41
C GLY A 380 -0.69 24.36 -2.75
N GLY A 381 -0.88 25.70 -2.83
CA GLY A 381 -0.56 26.49 -4.01
C GLY A 381 0.93 26.56 -4.31
N GLU A 382 1.79 26.66 -3.29
CA GLU A 382 3.25 26.66 -3.46
C GLU A 382 3.75 25.30 -3.95
N ILE A 383 3.27 24.19 -3.37
CA ILE A 383 3.60 22.83 -3.82
C ILE A 383 3.20 22.65 -5.28
N GLN A 384 2.06 23.20 -5.67
CA GLN A 384 1.56 23.12 -7.02
C GLN A 384 2.43 23.90 -8.00
N ARG A 385 2.80 25.15 -7.68
CA ARG A 385 3.73 25.97 -8.51
C ARG A 385 5.08 25.29 -8.68
N LEU A 386 5.65 24.70 -7.62
CA LEU A 386 6.87 23.89 -7.71
C LEU A 386 6.69 22.64 -8.59
N SER A 387 5.51 22.03 -8.59
CA SER A 387 5.20 20.89 -9.46
C SER A 387 5.02 21.31 -10.93
N ILE A 388 4.50 22.52 -11.18
CA ILE A 388 4.44 23.09 -12.52
C ILE A 388 5.85 23.40 -13.03
N ALA A 389 6.76 23.93 -12.18
CA ALA A 389 8.17 24.11 -12.53
C ALA A 389 8.83 22.78 -12.97
N ARG A 390 8.50 21.69 -12.28
CA ARG A 390 8.94 20.33 -12.68
C ARG A 390 8.41 19.94 -14.06
N ALA A 391 7.17 20.31 -14.40
CA ALA A 391 6.60 20.04 -15.72
C ALA A 391 7.25 20.92 -16.83
N PHE A 392 7.66 22.15 -16.52
CA PHE A 392 8.45 22.97 -17.45
C PHE A 392 9.81 22.33 -17.74
N LEU A 393 10.53 21.87 -16.72
CA LEU A 393 11.83 21.20 -16.90
C LEU A 393 11.69 19.92 -17.74
N LYS A 394 10.64 19.16 -17.54
CA LYS A 394 10.38 17.95 -18.33
C LYS A 394 10.19 18.23 -19.81
N ASN A 395 9.74 19.40 -20.17
CA ASN A 395 9.54 19.89 -21.54
C ASN A 395 8.86 18.90 -22.50
N ALA A 396 7.85 18.16 -22.01
CA ALA A 396 7.12 17.19 -22.79
C ALA A 396 6.25 17.83 -23.87
N ASP A 397 6.03 17.13 -24.99
CA ASP A 397 5.21 17.61 -26.10
C ASP A 397 3.69 17.51 -25.81
N PHE A 398 3.32 16.57 -24.93
CA PHE A 398 1.96 16.34 -24.50
C PHE A 398 1.79 16.62 -23.00
N VAL A 399 0.88 17.54 -22.67
CA VAL A 399 0.65 17.99 -21.29
C VAL A 399 -0.75 17.61 -20.85
N ILE A 400 -0.85 16.98 -19.69
CA ILE A 400 -2.11 16.66 -19.03
C ILE A 400 -2.21 17.47 -17.75
N LEU A 401 -3.25 18.29 -17.64
CA LEU A 401 -3.53 19.13 -16.48
C LEU A 401 -4.78 18.61 -15.78
N ASP A 402 -4.63 17.98 -14.61
CA ASP A 402 -5.75 17.49 -13.81
C ASP A 402 -6.02 18.48 -12.68
N GLU A 403 -7.07 19.27 -12.83
CA GLU A 403 -7.62 20.28 -11.92
C GLU A 403 -6.70 20.81 -10.82
N ALA A 404 -5.89 21.72 -11.17
CA ALA A 404 -4.80 22.16 -10.33
C ALA A 404 -5.11 23.37 -9.41
N THR A 405 -6.37 23.83 -9.26
CA THR A 405 -6.69 25.08 -8.52
C THR A 405 -7.64 24.91 -7.33
N ALA A 406 -8.09 23.68 -7.01
CA ALA A 406 -9.09 23.44 -5.99
C ALA A 406 -8.72 23.89 -4.56
N PHE A 407 -7.42 24.00 -4.27
CA PHE A 407 -6.88 24.32 -2.93
C PHE A 407 -6.05 25.62 -2.90
N ALA A 408 -6.06 26.41 -3.99
CA ALA A 408 -5.30 27.66 -4.04
C ALA A 408 -6.20 28.83 -3.60
N ASP A 409 -5.61 29.75 -2.81
CA ASP A 409 -6.20 31.05 -2.54
C ASP A 409 -6.37 31.84 -3.85
N PRO A 410 -7.30 32.80 -3.95
CA PRO A 410 -7.58 33.52 -5.21
C PRO A 410 -6.34 34.13 -5.87
N GLU A 411 -5.37 34.59 -5.08
CA GLU A 411 -4.13 35.17 -5.57
C GLU A 411 -3.21 34.10 -6.18
N ASN A 412 -3.05 32.97 -5.51
CA ASN A 412 -2.30 31.80 -6.01
C ASN A 412 -2.97 31.18 -7.24
N GLU A 413 -4.29 31.21 -7.32
CA GLU A 413 -5.05 30.68 -8.45
C GLU A 413 -4.70 31.43 -9.75
N HIS A 414 -4.66 32.75 -9.73
CA HIS A 414 -4.30 33.55 -10.91
C HIS A 414 -2.91 33.22 -11.43
N ILE A 415 -1.92 33.08 -10.53
CA ILE A 415 -0.55 32.71 -10.89
C ILE A 415 -0.48 31.33 -11.51
N ILE A 416 -1.19 30.34 -10.91
CA ILE A 416 -1.25 28.97 -11.40
C ILE A 416 -1.88 28.90 -12.79
N GLN A 417 -2.98 29.64 -13.02
CA GLN A 417 -3.63 29.70 -14.34
C GLN A 417 -2.74 30.32 -15.40
N ALA A 418 -2.02 31.41 -15.08
CA ALA A 418 -1.04 32.01 -15.98
C ALA A 418 0.09 31.01 -16.33
N SER A 419 0.58 30.27 -15.33
CA SER A 419 1.59 29.23 -15.52
C SER A 419 1.09 28.06 -16.38
N PHE A 420 -0.18 27.66 -16.26
CA PHE A 420 -0.78 26.64 -17.13
C PHE A 420 -0.90 27.10 -18.57
N LYS A 421 -1.35 28.34 -18.78
CA LYS A 421 -1.41 28.91 -20.11
C LYS A 421 -0.02 28.95 -20.77
N GLU A 422 1.00 29.33 -20.02
CA GLU A 422 2.38 29.33 -20.49
C GLU A 422 2.91 27.90 -20.75
N LEU A 423 2.57 26.93 -19.88
CA LEU A 423 2.97 25.52 -20.05
C LEU A 423 2.30 24.86 -21.27
N SER A 424 1.06 25.26 -21.59
CA SER A 424 0.29 24.74 -22.72
C SER A 424 0.68 25.35 -24.07
N LYS A 425 1.45 26.45 -24.07
CA LYS A 425 1.85 27.14 -25.28
C LYS A 425 2.68 26.23 -26.18
N ASP A 426 2.27 26.13 -27.44
CA ASP A 426 2.89 25.29 -28.48
C ASP A 426 2.92 23.79 -28.15
N LYS A 427 2.09 23.31 -27.19
CA LYS A 427 2.00 21.93 -26.78
C LYS A 427 0.59 21.36 -26.97
N THR A 428 0.51 20.06 -27.20
CA THR A 428 -0.77 19.34 -27.21
C THR A 428 -1.22 19.17 -25.77
N THR A 429 -2.37 19.77 -25.41
CA THR A 429 -2.81 19.84 -24.01
C THR A 429 -4.20 19.21 -23.81
N LEU A 430 -4.30 18.32 -22.84
CA LEU A 430 -5.56 17.80 -22.30
C LEU A 430 -5.76 18.35 -20.90
N MET A 431 -6.78 19.19 -20.73
CA MET A 431 -7.09 19.84 -19.44
C MET A 431 -8.36 19.30 -18.85
N ILE A 432 -8.33 18.86 -17.60
CA ILE A 432 -9.52 18.56 -16.82
C ILE A 432 -9.87 19.80 -16.01
N ALA A 433 -11.06 20.31 -16.20
CA ALA A 433 -11.49 21.51 -15.50
C ALA A 433 -12.70 21.24 -14.60
N HIS A 434 -12.57 21.70 -13.37
CA HIS A 434 -13.69 21.79 -12.43
C HIS A 434 -14.22 23.22 -12.30
N ARG A 435 -13.44 24.22 -12.77
CA ARG A 435 -13.91 25.59 -12.89
C ARG A 435 -14.08 25.96 -14.35
N LEU A 436 -15.29 26.32 -14.73
CA LEU A 436 -15.61 26.64 -16.12
C LEU A 436 -14.93 27.91 -16.63
N SER A 437 -14.47 28.81 -15.74
CA SER A 437 -13.66 29.98 -16.12
C SER A 437 -12.33 29.64 -16.78
N THR A 438 -11.76 28.47 -16.47
CA THR A 438 -10.46 28.07 -17.01
C THR A 438 -10.52 27.57 -18.44
N VAL A 439 -11.71 27.13 -18.90
CA VAL A 439 -11.86 26.50 -20.24
C VAL A 439 -12.35 27.44 -21.32
N ILE A 440 -12.64 28.70 -20.99
CA ILE A 440 -13.17 29.69 -21.94
C ILE A 440 -12.23 29.85 -23.16
N ASN A 441 -10.92 29.79 -22.94
CA ASN A 441 -9.91 29.96 -23.95
C ASN A 441 -9.36 28.64 -24.52
N ALA A 442 -9.96 27.50 -24.21
CA ALA A 442 -9.61 26.23 -24.82
C ALA A 442 -10.04 26.20 -26.30
N ASP A 443 -9.21 25.62 -27.15
CA ASP A 443 -9.53 25.49 -28.58
C ASP A 443 -10.79 24.65 -28.78
N ARG A 444 -11.00 23.66 -27.89
CA ARG A 444 -12.17 22.83 -27.90
C ARG A 444 -12.49 22.29 -26.50
N ILE A 445 -13.78 22.22 -26.22
CA ILE A 445 -14.34 21.71 -24.97
C ILE A 445 -15.11 20.43 -25.29
N LEU A 446 -14.83 19.37 -24.54
CA LEU A 446 -15.56 18.11 -24.56
C LEU A 446 -16.40 17.99 -23.28
N VAL A 447 -17.70 17.88 -23.43
CA VAL A 447 -18.63 17.75 -22.29
C VAL A 447 -18.90 16.28 -22.02
N MET A 448 -18.60 15.86 -20.80
CA MET A 448 -18.78 14.48 -20.37
C MET A 448 -19.99 14.32 -19.47
N GLU A 449 -20.80 13.33 -19.76
CA GLU A 449 -21.91 12.89 -18.93
C GLU A 449 -21.99 11.36 -18.94
N ASN A 450 -22.08 10.75 -17.74
CA ASN A 450 -22.21 9.30 -17.57
C ASN A 450 -21.19 8.46 -18.39
N GLY A 451 -19.92 8.89 -18.39
CA GLY A 451 -18.83 8.17 -19.07
C GLY A 451 -18.81 8.33 -20.59
N LYS A 452 -19.60 9.25 -21.17
CA LYS A 452 -19.67 9.55 -22.61
C LYS A 452 -19.40 11.01 -22.89
N ILE A 453 -18.90 11.30 -24.09
CA ILE A 453 -18.84 12.67 -24.62
C ILE A 453 -20.19 12.99 -25.26
N VAL A 454 -20.89 13.98 -24.70
CA VAL A 454 -22.24 14.36 -25.16
C VAL A 454 -22.23 15.62 -26.01
N GLU A 455 -21.27 16.51 -25.81
CA GLU A 455 -21.11 17.75 -26.59
C GLU A 455 -19.65 18.03 -26.86
N SER A 456 -19.34 18.66 -28.00
CA SER A 456 -17.99 19.09 -28.40
C SER A 456 -18.07 20.38 -29.19
N GLY A 457 -17.25 21.37 -28.83
CA GLY A 457 -17.20 22.65 -29.52
C GLY A 457 -16.40 23.68 -28.73
N THR A 458 -16.32 24.91 -29.24
CA THR A 458 -15.77 26.07 -28.52
C THR A 458 -16.77 26.57 -27.45
N HIS A 459 -16.29 27.39 -26.53
CA HIS A 459 -17.15 28.00 -25.50
C HIS A 459 -18.41 28.65 -26.09
N ASN A 460 -18.25 29.46 -27.14
CA ASN A 460 -19.37 30.19 -27.76
C ASN A 460 -20.36 29.28 -28.51
N GLU A 461 -19.83 28.26 -29.20
CA GLU A 461 -20.67 27.26 -29.87
C GLU A 461 -21.51 26.47 -28.88
N LEU A 462 -20.93 26.03 -27.78
CA LEU A 462 -21.65 25.26 -26.76
C LEU A 462 -22.67 26.10 -25.98
N LEU A 463 -22.41 27.38 -25.75
CA LEU A 463 -23.41 28.31 -25.19
C LEU A 463 -24.62 28.48 -26.13
N THR A 464 -24.34 28.57 -27.44
CA THR A 464 -25.37 28.72 -28.47
C THR A 464 -26.19 27.44 -28.63
N LEU A 465 -25.53 26.24 -28.55
CA LEU A 465 -26.17 24.94 -28.59
C LEU A 465 -27.28 24.76 -27.51
N GLY A 466 -27.07 25.40 -26.36
CA GLY A 466 -28.08 25.39 -25.28
C GLY A 466 -28.19 24.10 -24.49
N GLY A 467 -27.24 23.21 -24.60
CA GLY A 467 -27.24 21.87 -24.00
C GLY A 467 -26.70 21.79 -22.58
N VAL A 468 -26.00 20.71 -22.28
CA VAL A 468 -25.44 20.41 -20.95
C VAL A 468 -24.41 21.47 -20.53
N TYR A 469 -23.53 21.90 -21.46
CA TYR A 469 -22.55 22.93 -21.17
C TYR A 469 -23.17 24.26 -20.70
N LYS A 470 -24.23 24.70 -21.38
CA LYS A 470 -24.94 25.95 -21.01
C LYS A 470 -25.56 25.85 -19.61
N LYS A 471 -26.09 24.69 -19.24
CA LYS A 471 -26.61 24.46 -17.88
C LYS A 471 -25.48 24.59 -16.85
N LEU A 472 -24.38 23.88 -17.05
CA LEU A 472 -23.23 23.96 -16.18
C LEU A 472 -22.69 25.40 -16.07
N TRP A 473 -22.62 26.13 -17.19
CA TRP A 473 -22.18 27.52 -17.21
C TRP A 473 -23.13 28.45 -16.44
N SER A 474 -24.44 28.27 -16.61
CA SER A 474 -25.43 29.08 -15.88
C SER A 474 -25.40 28.86 -14.38
N GLU A 475 -25.19 27.60 -13.94
CA GLU A 475 -24.99 27.26 -12.53
C GLU A 475 -23.74 27.86 -11.97
N TYR A 476 -22.63 27.80 -12.73
CA TYR A 476 -21.37 28.44 -12.37
C TYR A 476 -21.53 29.95 -12.20
N GLN A 477 -22.17 30.63 -13.15
CA GLN A 477 -22.41 32.09 -13.08
C GLN A 477 -23.27 32.45 -11.87
N LYS A 478 -24.32 31.70 -11.57
CA LYS A 478 -25.16 31.92 -10.37
C LYS A 478 -24.31 31.81 -9.10
N ALA A 479 -23.42 30.80 -9.00
CA ALA A 479 -22.55 30.59 -7.84
C ALA A 479 -21.53 31.72 -7.69
N VAL A 480 -20.97 32.23 -8.79
CA VAL A 480 -20.02 33.37 -8.78
C VAL A 480 -20.74 34.67 -8.40
N ASN A 481 -21.91 34.95 -8.99
CA ASN A 481 -22.69 36.13 -8.68
C ASN A 481 -23.22 36.13 -7.25
N TRP A 482 -23.59 34.96 -6.70
CA TRP A 482 -24.01 34.86 -5.31
C TRP A 482 -22.85 35.14 -4.33
N ARG A 483 -21.61 34.82 -4.67
CA ARG A 483 -20.42 35.17 -3.87
C ARG A 483 -20.05 36.66 -3.92
N ILE A 484 -20.37 37.33 -5.03
CA ILE A 484 -20.08 38.76 -5.22
C ILE A 484 -21.29 39.62 -4.75
N GLY A 485 -22.49 39.09 -4.84
CA GLY A 485 -23.74 39.78 -4.55
C GLY A 485 -24.33 39.49 -3.16
N GLY A 486 -23.45 39.35 -2.16
CA GLY A 486 -23.84 39.56 -0.77
C GLY A 486 -24.04 41.05 -0.52
N ASP A 487 -24.92 41.65 -1.32
CA ASP A 487 -25.36 43.03 -1.12
C ASP A 487 -26.06 43.13 0.23
N TYR A 488 -25.47 43.94 1.07
CA TYR A 488 -26.18 44.70 2.07
C TYR A 488 -27.22 45.56 1.38
N GLU A 489 -28.42 45.03 1.13
CA GLU A 489 -29.64 45.83 1.04
C GLU A 489 -30.43 45.63 2.34
N ASN A 490 -30.24 46.60 3.21
CA ASN A 490 -31.18 47.27 4.10
C ASN A 490 -32.24 46.44 4.84
N GLU A 491 -32.05 46.24 6.12
CA GLU A 491 -32.78 47.09 7.11
C GLU A 491 -32.04 47.05 8.45
#